data_941d9e78d36ab345ae858fd685d2642c
#
_entry.id   941d9e78d36ab345ae858fd685d2642c
#
_cell.length_a   1.000
_cell.length_b   1.000
_cell.length_c   1.000
_cell.angle_alpha   90.00
_cell.angle_beta   90.00
_cell.angle_gamma   90.00
#
_symmetry.space_group_name_H-M   'P 1'
#
loop_
_entity.id
_entity.type
_entity.pdbx_description
1 polymer ?
#
loop_
_entity_poly.entity_id
_entity_poly.type
_entity_poly.pdbx_seq_one_letter_code
_entity_poly.pdbx_strand_id
1 'polypeptide(L)'
;MDNTSIKNNIRKKRKERNFTQEEVAHRLGISLTAYRDFEKGGTSVVNSNVMKLADLLDTTTEELVLGYRPSEEHITVIEDVRSEYGGRIEILETRIGYLEKLVRSLEETVATKNEIIRMLQKTLDEAK
;
A
#
# COMPACT_ATOMS: atom_id res chain seq x y z
N MET A 1 2.17 -11.77 11.35
CA MET A 1 3.32 -12.20 10.53
C MET A 1 4.43 -11.20 10.67
N ASP A 2 5.59 -11.69 11.00
CA ASP A 2 6.74 -10.82 11.15
C ASP A 2 7.36 -10.52 9.77
N ASN A 3 7.59 -9.24 9.51
CA ASN A 3 8.23 -8.75 8.28
C ASN A 3 9.63 -9.40 8.06
N THR A 4 10.30 -9.77 9.13
CA THR A 4 11.61 -10.45 9.11
C THR A 4 11.53 -11.82 8.47
N SER A 5 10.48 -12.58 8.76
CA SER A 5 10.27 -13.92 8.19
C SER A 5 10.08 -13.85 6.68
N ILE A 6 9.28 -12.91 6.19
CA ILE A 6 9.06 -12.71 4.76
C ILE A 6 10.37 -12.35 4.04
N LYS A 7 11.16 -11.45 4.62
CA LYS A 7 12.47 -11.05 4.09
C LYS A 7 13.44 -12.22 3.98
N ASN A 8 13.46 -13.08 4.98
CA ASN A 8 14.28 -14.29 4.99
C ASN A 8 13.82 -15.28 3.90
N ASN A 9 12.51 -15.44 3.70
CA ASN A 9 11.95 -16.27 2.64
C ASN A 9 12.35 -15.76 1.25
N ILE A 10 12.24 -14.46 1.03
CA ILE A 10 12.65 -13.81 -0.22
C ILE A 10 14.14 -14.04 -0.49
N ARG A 11 14.99 -13.81 0.51
CA ARG A 11 16.42 -14.02 0.38
C ARG A 11 16.76 -15.48 0.07
N LYS A 12 16.10 -16.41 0.76
CA LYS A 12 16.26 -17.85 0.54
C LYS A 12 15.90 -18.22 -0.88
N LYS A 13 14.72 -17.78 -1.35
CA LYS A 13 14.22 -18.06 -2.71
C LYS A 13 15.11 -17.46 -3.79
N ARG A 14 15.58 -16.22 -3.59
CA ARG A 14 16.55 -15.59 -4.50
C ARG A 14 17.83 -16.44 -4.65
N LYS A 15 18.38 -16.90 -3.53
CA LYS A 15 19.60 -17.74 -3.53
C LYS A 15 19.35 -19.11 -4.17
N GLU A 16 18.21 -19.73 -3.95
CA GLU A 16 17.82 -20.98 -4.61
C GLU A 16 17.76 -20.83 -6.13
N ARG A 17 17.41 -19.66 -6.63
CA ARG A 17 17.40 -19.31 -8.07
C ARG A 17 18.74 -18.78 -8.58
N ASN A 18 19.76 -18.74 -7.74
CA ASN A 18 21.10 -18.24 -8.06
C ASN A 18 21.15 -16.79 -8.55
N PHE A 19 20.18 -15.96 -8.15
CA PHE A 19 20.19 -14.54 -8.46
C PHE A 19 20.99 -13.73 -7.45
N THR A 20 21.77 -12.78 -7.94
CA THR A 20 22.40 -11.75 -7.11
C THR A 20 21.37 -10.66 -6.76
N GLN A 21 21.63 -9.89 -5.71
CA GLN A 21 20.79 -8.74 -5.35
C GLN A 21 20.74 -7.71 -6.47
N GLU A 22 21.84 -7.52 -7.18
CA GLU A 22 21.94 -6.59 -8.31
C GLU A 22 21.09 -7.02 -9.50
N GLU A 23 21.09 -8.31 -9.84
CA GLU A 23 20.27 -8.86 -10.92
C GLU A 23 18.77 -8.70 -10.61
N VAL A 24 18.36 -8.97 -9.37
CA VAL A 24 16.97 -8.80 -8.97
C VAL A 24 16.57 -7.33 -8.98
N ALA A 25 17.39 -6.44 -8.44
CA ALA A 25 17.15 -5.00 -8.47
C ALA A 25 16.97 -4.49 -9.90
N HIS A 26 17.87 -4.88 -10.80
CA HIS A 26 17.81 -4.51 -12.22
C HIS A 26 16.51 -4.99 -12.88
N ARG A 27 16.12 -6.24 -12.65
CA ARG A 27 14.90 -6.83 -13.23
C ARG A 27 13.62 -6.23 -12.66
N LEU A 28 13.64 -5.80 -11.40
CA LEU A 28 12.52 -5.08 -10.76
C LEU A 28 12.47 -3.60 -11.18
N GLY A 29 13.50 -3.07 -11.81
CA GLY A 29 13.58 -1.66 -12.18
C GLY A 29 13.80 -0.72 -10.99
N ILE A 30 14.44 -1.21 -9.94
CA ILE A 30 14.80 -0.45 -8.74
C ILE A 30 16.31 -0.40 -8.53
N SER A 31 16.79 0.55 -7.70
CA SER A 31 18.19 0.61 -7.34
C SER A 31 18.64 -0.56 -6.47
N LEU A 32 19.93 -0.90 -6.53
CA LEU A 32 20.51 -1.93 -5.66
C LEU A 32 20.34 -1.58 -4.18
N THR A 33 20.47 -0.32 -3.82
CA THR A 33 20.26 0.16 -2.46
C THR A 33 18.82 -0.06 -2.02
N ALA A 34 17.84 0.29 -2.86
CA ALA A 34 16.43 0.05 -2.58
C ALA A 34 16.12 -1.45 -2.38
N TYR A 35 16.71 -2.31 -3.20
CA TYR A 35 16.53 -3.76 -3.04
C TYR A 35 17.19 -4.30 -1.77
N ARG A 36 18.39 -3.82 -1.42
CA ARG A 36 19.06 -4.18 -0.15
C ARG A 36 18.23 -3.77 1.07
N ASP A 37 17.65 -2.58 1.03
CA ASP A 37 16.74 -2.11 2.09
C ASP A 37 15.47 -2.94 2.14
N PHE A 38 14.98 -3.38 1.00
CA PHE A 38 13.86 -4.31 0.90
C PHE A 38 14.16 -5.66 1.56
N GLU A 39 15.35 -6.24 1.38
CA GLU A 39 15.76 -7.50 2.01
C GLU A 39 16.19 -7.35 3.49
N LYS A 40 16.64 -6.20 3.94
CA LYS A 40 17.24 -6.02 5.29
C LYS A 40 16.57 -4.96 6.13
N GLY A 41 16.04 -3.92 5.50
CA GLY A 41 15.57 -2.70 6.18
C GLY A 41 14.19 -2.83 6.82
N GLY A 42 13.73 -1.72 7.42
CA GLY A 42 12.41 -1.59 8.02
C GLY A 42 11.26 -1.37 7.02
N THR A 43 11.55 -1.33 5.72
CA THR A 43 10.55 -1.10 4.68
C THR A 43 9.50 -2.21 4.64
N SER A 44 8.23 -1.85 4.50
CA SER A 44 7.16 -2.83 4.34
C SER A 44 7.40 -3.68 3.09
N VAL A 45 7.35 -5.00 3.25
CA VAL A 45 7.53 -5.95 2.15
C VAL A 45 6.24 -6.15 1.37
N VAL A 46 5.10 -5.88 1.99
CA VAL A 46 3.78 -6.07 1.37
C VAL A 46 3.46 -4.85 0.49
N ASN A 47 3.98 -4.87 -0.72
CA ASN A 47 3.72 -3.86 -1.75
C ASN A 47 3.70 -4.51 -3.14
N SER A 48 3.50 -3.72 -4.19
CA SER A 48 3.47 -4.21 -5.58
C SER A 48 4.75 -4.93 -6.02
N ASN A 49 5.87 -4.68 -5.37
CA ASN A 49 7.14 -5.34 -5.69
C ASN A 49 7.16 -6.81 -5.27
N VAL A 50 6.40 -7.22 -4.25
CA VAL A 50 6.29 -8.62 -3.84
C VAL A 50 5.69 -9.47 -4.95
N MET A 51 4.67 -8.98 -5.64
CA MET A 51 4.06 -9.69 -6.76
C MET A 51 5.05 -9.85 -7.93
N LYS A 52 5.72 -8.77 -8.32
CA LYS A 52 6.76 -8.80 -9.37
C LYS A 52 7.93 -9.71 -8.99
N LEU A 53 8.29 -9.71 -7.72
CA LEU A 53 9.35 -10.56 -7.20
C LEU A 53 8.95 -12.04 -7.21
N ALA A 54 7.71 -12.37 -6.89
CA ALA A 54 7.19 -13.74 -7.00
C ALA A 54 7.28 -14.24 -8.45
N ASP A 55 6.84 -13.45 -9.41
CA ASP A 55 6.94 -13.78 -10.83
C ASP A 55 8.39 -13.99 -11.27
N LEU A 56 9.28 -13.09 -10.87
CA LEU A 56 10.72 -13.17 -11.19
C LEU A 56 11.40 -14.41 -10.62
N LEU A 57 11.02 -14.80 -9.41
CA LEU A 57 11.57 -15.96 -8.71
C LEU A 57 10.84 -17.26 -9.04
N ASP A 58 9.89 -17.23 -9.97
CA ASP A 58 9.06 -18.37 -10.38
C ASP A 58 8.42 -19.06 -9.16
N THR A 59 7.72 -18.27 -8.38
CA THR A 59 7.05 -18.68 -7.16
C THR A 59 5.74 -17.89 -6.99
N THR A 60 5.01 -18.14 -5.93
CA THR A 60 3.80 -17.38 -5.61
C THR A 60 4.03 -16.41 -4.47
N THR A 61 3.21 -15.36 -4.41
CA THR A 61 3.24 -14.42 -3.29
C THR A 61 3.01 -15.13 -1.96
N GLU A 62 2.11 -16.10 -1.95
CA GLU A 62 1.78 -16.94 -0.79
C GLU A 62 3.01 -17.73 -0.30
N GLU A 63 3.76 -18.34 -1.22
CA GLU A 63 4.99 -19.07 -0.88
C GLU A 63 6.07 -18.15 -0.32
N LEU A 64 6.22 -16.93 -0.87
CA LEU A 64 7.15 -15.95 -0.33
C LEU A 64 6.76 -15.49 1.08
N VAL A 65 5.48 -15.28 1.32
CA VAL A 65 4.96 -14.81 2.61
C VAL A 65 5.01 -15.91 3.65
N LEU A 66 4.55 -17.11 3.31
CA LEU A 66 4.44 -18.25 4.24
C LEU A 66 5.77 -18.98 4.43
N GLY A 67 6.65 -18.97 3.43
CA GLY A 67 7.90 -19.73 3.42
C GLY A 67 7.76 -21.19 3.03
N TYR A 68 6.55 -21.62 2.67
CA TYR A 68 6.24 -22.95 2.15
C TYR A 68 5.14 -22.86 1.11
N ARG A 69 5.05 -23.87 0.25
CA ARG A 69 3.98 -23.95 -0.75
C ARG A 69 2.69 -24.44 -0.08
N PRO A 70 1.65 -23.60 -0.01
CA PRO A 70 0.40 -24.04 0.58
C PRO A 70 -0.27 -25.14 -0.28
N SER A 71 -1.04 -26.02 0.36
CA SER A 71 -1.88 -26.98 -0.34
C SER A 71 -2.99 -26.29 -1.14
N GLU A 72 -3.57 -26.97 -2.13
CA GLU A 72 -4.68 -26.42 -2.92
C GLU A 72 -5.85 -25.96 -2.04
N GLU A 73 -6.15 -26.71 -0.99
CA GLU A 73 -7.19 -26.36 -0.02
C GLU A 73 -6.88 -25.05 0.73
N HIS A 74 -5.63 -24.84 1.12
CA HIS A 74 -5.19 -23.59 1.74
C HIS A 74 -5.20 -22.42 0.75
N ILE A 75 -4.89 -22.64 -0.52
CA ILE A 75 -4.94 -21.61 -1.56
C ILE A 75 -6.37 -21.10 -1.72
N THR A 76 -7.36 -21.99 -1.78
CA THR A 76 -8.79 -21.63 -1.90
C THR A 76 -9.23 -20.75 -0.74
N VAL A 77 -8.87 -21.11 0.50
CA VAL A 77 -9.18 -20.30 1.69
C VAL A 77 -8.52 -18.92 1.63
N ILE A 78 -7.27 -18.84 1.18
CA ILE A 78 -6.54 -17.58 1.02
C ILE A 78 -7.19 -16.70 -0.05
N GLU A 79 -7.63 -17.29 -1.17
CA GLU A 79 -8.32 -16.58 -2.24
C GLU A 79 -9.68 -16.04 -1.78
N ASP A 80 -10.45 -16.83 -1.04
CA ASP A 80 -11.73 -16.40 -0.46
C ASP A 80 -11.55 -15.22 0.49
N VAL A 81 -10.58 -15.30 1.40
CA VAL A 81 -10.25 -14.21 2.32
C VAL A 81 -9.79 -12.97 1.55
N ARG A 82 -8.93 -13.13 0.54
CA ARG A 82 -8.46 -12.03 -0.30
C ARG A 82 -9.62 -11.34 -1.03
N SER A 83 -10.55 -12.11 -1.59
CA SER A 83 -11.73 -11.58 -2.27
C SER A 83 -12.63 -10.78 -1.32
N GLU A 84 -12.86 -11.30 -0.11
CA GLU A 84 -13.65 -10.60 0.92
C GLU A 84 -12.99 -9.28 1.34
N TYR A 85 -11.69 -9.30 1.64
CA TYR A 85 -10.97 -8.08 2.02
C TYR A 85 -10.84 -7.08 0.87
N GLY A 86 -10.65 -7.56 -0.37
CA GLY A 86 -10.64 -6.72 -1.56
C GLY A 86 -11.94 -5.94 -1.74
N GLY A 87 -13.09 -6.61 -1.57
CA GLY A 87 -14.39 -5.95 -1.61
C GLY A 87 -14.57 -4.90 -0.50
N ARG A 88 -14.11 -5.19 0.72
CA ARG A 88 -14.15 -4.23 1.83
C ARG A 88 -13.26 -3.03 1.58
N ILE A 89 -12.06 -3.23 1.02
CA ILE A 89 -11.13 -2.15 0.68
C ILE A 89 -11.76 -1.22 -0.36
N GLU A 90 -12.37 -1.77 -1.41
CA GLU A 90 -13.04 -0.99 -2.44
C GLU A 90 -14.18 -0.11 -1.87
N ILE A 91 -15.00 -0.68 -0.98
CA ILE A 91 -16.06 0.05 -0.29
C ILE A 91 -15.47 1.18 0.56
N LEU A 92 -14.40 0.92 1.30
CA LEU A 92 -13.76 1.91 2.15
C LEU A 92 -13.11 3.03 1.33
N GLU A 93 -12.43 2.70 0.22
CA GLU A 93 -11.85 3.69 -0.69
C GLU A 93 -12.92 4.58 -1.29
N THR A 94 -14.06 4.02 -1.68
CA THR A 94 -15.21 4.79 -2.17
C THR A 94 -15.75 5.74 -1.10
N ARG A 95 -15.87 5.29 0.14
CA ARG A 95 -16.31 6.12 1.27
C ARG A 95 -15.31 7.23 1.59
N ILE A 96 -14.01 6.93 1.56
CA ILE A 96 -12.95 7.93 1.74
C ILE A 96 -13.07 9.01 0.68
N GLY A 97 -13.19 8.65 -0.59
CA GLY A 97 -13.36 9.60 -1.68
C GLY A 97 -14.60 10.48 -1.52
N TYR A 98 -15.71 9.93 -1.06
CA TYR A 98 -16.91 10.70 -0.75
C TYR A 98 -16.70 11.68 0.40
N LEU A 99 -16.09 11.22 1.49
CA LEU A 99 -15.81 12.04 2.67
C LEU A 99 -14.82 13.17 2.34
N GLU A 100 -13.81 12.91 1.54
CA GLU A 100 -12.87 13.94 1.08
C GLU A 100 -13.57 15.05 0.27
N LYS A 101 -14.50 14.68 -0.60
CA LYS A 101 -15.33 15.66 -1.34
C LYS A 101 -16.22 16.46 -0.40
N LEU A 102 -16.84 15.81 0.59
CA LEU A 102 -17.68 16.47 1.57
C LEU A 102 -16.88 17.44 2.45
N VAL A 103 -15.69 17.04 2.90
CA VAL A 103 -14.78 17.93 3.67
C VAL A 103 -14.42 19.15 2.85
N ARG A 104 -14.04 18.99 1.58
CA ARG A 104 -13.71 20.09 0.68
C ARG A 104 -14.90 21.05 0.52
N SER A 105 -16.10 20.53 0.31
CA SER A 105 -17.33 21.34 0.20
C SER A 105 -17.63 22.10 1.49
N LEU A 106 -17.43 21.48 2.65
CA LEU A 106 -17.61 22.14 3.95
C LEU A 106 -16.56 23.22 4.19
N GLU A 107 -15.31 23.00 3.82
CA GLU A 107 -14.24 24.00 3.89
C GLU A 107 -14.56 25.24 3.03
N GLU A 108 -15.04 25.04 1.81
CA GLU A 108 -15.47 26.12 0.93
C GLU A 108 -16.66 26.89 1.54
N THR A 109 -17.62 26.19 2.11
CA THR A 109 -18.77 26.81 2.79
C THR A 109 -18.33 27.63 4.01
N VAL A 110 -17.43 27.11 4.82
CA VAL A 110 -16.87 27.82 5.98
C VAL A 110 -16.10 29.06 5.53
N ALA A 111 -15.29 28.96 4.49
CA ALA A 111 -14.55 30.11 3.93
C ALA A 111 -15.50 31.20 3.44
N THR A 112 -16.56 30.83 2.73
CA THR A 112 -17.58 31.77 2.26
C THR A 112 -18.30 32.44 3.43
N LYS A 113 -18.69 31.69 4.45
CA LYS A 113 -19.35 32.24 5.65
C LYS A 113 -18.43 33.18 6.42
N ASN A 114 -17.15 32.84 6.54
CA ASN A 114 -16.18 33.72 7.20
C ASN A 114 -15.99 35.03 6.44
N GLU A 115 -15.98 34.99 5.12
CA GLU A 115 -15.92 36.18 4.29
C GLU A 115 -17.15 37.08 4.49
N ILE A 116 -18.35 36.49 4.51
CA ILE A 116 -19.60 37.22 4.79
C ILE A 116 -19.57 37.88 6.16
N ILE A 117 -19.12 37.15 7.19
CA ILE A 117 -18.98 37.68 8.54
C ILE A 117 -18.04 38.88 8.55
N ARG A 118 -16.89 38.76 7.90
CA ARG A 118 -15.93 39.86 7.80
C ARG A 118 -16.52 41.11 7.11
N MET A 119 -17.24 40.92 6.03
CA MET A 119 -17.91 42.01 5.31
C MET A 119 -18.98 42.68 6.17
N LEU A 120 -19.79 41.91 6.90
CA LEU A 120 -20.81 42.42 7.80
C LEU A 120 -20.21 43.17 8.98
N GLN A 121 -19.11 42.72 9.55
CA GLN A 121 -18.38 43.40 10.63
C GLN A 121 -17.87 44.76 10.10
N LYS A 122 -17.28 44.79 8.91
CA LYS A 122 -16.82 46.03 8.28
C LYS A 122 -17.97 47.01 8.06
N THR A 123 -19.08 46.56 7.51
CA THR A 123 -20.25 47.38 7.29
C THR A 123 -20.82 47.93 8.61
N LEU A 124 -20.86 47.13 9.66
CA LEU A 124 -21.29 47.51 10.98
C LEU A 124 -20.37 48.59 11.60
N ASP A 125 -19.07 48.44 11.46
CA ASP A 125 -18.09 49.42 11.95
C ASP A 125 -18.16 50.75 11.20
N GLU A 126 -18.42 50.72 9.89
CA GLU A 126 -18.62 51.93 9.07
C GLU A 126 -19.92 52.65 9.40
N ALA A 127 -20.93 51.96 9.94
CA ALA A 127 -22.21 52.52 10.36
C ALA A 127 -22.16 53.21 11.73
N LYS A 128 -21.09 53.06 12.47
CA LYS A 128 -20.84 53.75 13.72
C LYS A 128 -20.22 55.12 13.44
#